data_56025bf96116da1dc3519dfb273e811e
#
_entry.id   56025bf96116da1dc3519dfb273e811e
#
_cell.length_a   1.000
_cell.length_b   1.000
_cell.length_c   1.000
_cell.angle_alpha   90.00
_cell.angle_beta   90.00
_cell.angle_gamma   90.00
#
_symmetry.space_group_name_H-M   'P 1'
#
loop_
_entity.id
_entity.type
_entity.pdbx_description
1 polymer ?
#
loop_
_entity_poly.entity_id
_entity_poly.type
_entity_poly.pdbx_seq_one_letter_code
_entity_poly.pdbx_strand_id
1 'polypeptide(L)'
;LTLNLGPIDNEDETYFNGTKVGGAAAWDTPRHYEVPGNLVRAGKNVITVKVSDYGGDGGIGGKPEDNCVVVAGRTYPLAGEWKFSVLKDFSKMPPRPASIYESSFPSVLFNAMISPLRLMPVRGVLWYQGCANVGRAEQYEPMFQNLIRSWRSIWGESLPFYFVQLAGWLQPRNVQPDSEWAALRNAQAKALSLPNTGMAVAIDLGNPADIHPIDKQEVARRLGLIALNRTYGHKQTDAAPAYISSKTKGNTMELKFDGPLISEAGVITGFIVGDGKGKFAYANARLTAPDTVVLSSPLIGNPKTARYN
;
A
#
# COMPACT_ATOMS: atom_id res chain seq x y z
N LEU A 1 -0.25 10.41 39.89
CA LEU A 1 -0.12 9.20 39.06
C LEU A 1 0.01 9.62 37.61
N THR A 2 0.66 8.80 36.79
CA THR A 2 0.78 9.01 35.34
C THR A 2 -0.17 8.07 34.62
N LEU A 3 -1.00 8.60 33.74
CA LEU A 3 -1.86 7.87 32.84
C LEU A 3 -1.18 7.79 31.46
N ASN A 4 -0.86 6.60 31.01
CA ASN A 4 -0.30 6.34 29.71
C ASN A 4 -1.36 5.69 28.82
N LEU A 5 -1.53 6.21 27.62
CA LEU A 5 -2.37 5.64 26.57
C LEU A 5 -1.56 5.60 25.28
N GLY A 6 -1.81 4.62 24.46
CA GLY A 6 -1.25 4.57 23.12
C GLY A 6 -1.63 5.78 22.26
N PRO A 7 -1.17 5.85 21.01
CA PRO A 7 -1.62 6.89 20.08
C PRO A 7 -3.13 6.90 19.95
N ILE A 8 -3.73 8.09 19.85
CA ILE A 8 -5.18 8.25 19.70
C ILE A 8 -5.44 9.03 18.42
N ASP A 9 -6.17 8.42 17.50
CA ASP A 9 -6.45 8.99 16.19
C ASP A 9 -7.85 9.64 16.17
N ASN A 10 -7.98 10.93 15.84
CA ASN A 10 -6.97 11.95 15.47
C ASN A 10 -6.61 12.83 16.67
N GLU A 11 -7.58 13.13 17.54
CA GLU A 11 -7.39 13.98 18.73
C GLU A 11 -8.18 13.47 19.92
N ASP A 12 -7.71 13.80 21.12
CA ASP A 12 -8.41 13.42 22.34
C ASP A 12 -8.56 14.57 23.34
N GLU A 13 -9.55 14.39 24.21
CA GLU A 13 -9.66 15.04 25.51
C GLU A 13 -9.81 13.94 26.56
N THR A 14 -8.86 13.84 27.45
CA THR A 14 -8.82 12.78 28.46
C THR A 14 -9.17 13.34 29.86
N TYR A 15 -10.06 12.63 30.54
CA TYR A 15 -10.61 13.00 31.84
C TYR A 15 -10.34 11.91 32.86
N PHE A 16 -10.04 12.31 34.08
CA PHE A 16 -9.96 11.41 35.24
C PHE A 16 -10.99 11.85 36.28
N ASN A 17 -11.90 10.97 36.64
CA ASN A 17 -13.03 11.25 37.52
C ASN A 17 -13.84 12.51 37.16
N GLY A 18 -13.98 12.78 35.85
CA GLY A 18 -14.73 13.91 35.31
C GLY A 18 -13.92 15.21 35.17
N THR A 19 -12.68 15.24 35.64
CA THR A 19 -11.79 16.41 35.48
C THR A 19 -10.83 16.16 34.30
N LYS A 20 -10.71 17.13 33.39
CA LYS A 20 -9.77 17.06 32.26
C LYS A 20 -8.33 17.04 32.77
N VAL A 21 -7.57 16.04 32.34
CA VAL A 21 -6.16 15.85 32.72
C VAL A 21 -5.22 15.97 31.52
N GLY A 22 -5.74 15.93 30.30
CA GLY A 22 -4.93 16.08 29.10
C GLY A 22 -5.74 16.10 27.81
N GLY A 23 -5.02 16.22 26.71
CA GLY A 23 -5.54 16.13 25.34
C GLY A 23 -4.47 16.52 24.34
N ALA A 24 -4.50 15.93 23.15
CA ALA A 24 -3.59 16.20 22.07
C ALA A 24 -4.27 16.00 20.70
N ALA A 25 -3.77 16.70 19.70
CA ALA A 25 -4.17 16.59 18.31
C ALA A 25 -3.00 16.02 17.48
N ALA A 26 -2.72 14.73 17.69
CA ALA A 26 -1.64 14.02 17.01
C ALA A 26 -2.00 12.54 16.91
N TRP A 27 -2.18 12.03 15.71
CA TRP A 27 -2.70 10.68 15.45
C TRP A 27 -1.70 9.55 15.81
N ASP A 28 -0.41 9.84 15.81
CA ASP A 28 0.68 8.87 15.94
C ASP A 28 1.45 8.96 17.27
N THR A 29 1.10 9.92 18.13
CA THR A 29 1.84 10.19 19.34
C THR A 29 1.20 9.53 20.57
N PRO A 30 1.92 8.73 21.37
CA PRO A 30 1.42 8.21 22.63
C PRO A 30 1.06 9.32 23.62
N ARG A 31 0.10 9.05 24.48
CA ARG A 31 -0.40 10.00 25.49
C ARG A 31 0.22 9.74 26.85
N HIS A 32 0.73 10.77 27.48
CA HIS A 32 1.27 10.73 28.85
C HIS A 32 0.67 11.88 29.64
N TYR A 33 -0.28 11.58 30.54
CA TYR A 33 -1.00 12.59 31.30
C TYR A 33 -0.73 12.45 32.80
N GLU A 34 -0.30 13.53 33.43
CA GLU A 34 -0.16 13.61 34.88
C GLU A 34 -1.54 13.84 35.52
N VAL A 35 -1.94 12.94 36.41
CA VAL A 35 -3.20 13.02 37.15
C VAL A 35 -2.89 13.49 38.58
N PRO A 36 -3.37 14.66 38.99
CA PRO A 36 -3.22 15.16 40.36
C PRO A 36 -3.76 14.18 41.42
N GLY A 37 -3.03 14.03 42.51
CA GLY A 37 -3.38 13.07 43.56
C GLY A 37 -4.74 13.33 44.23
N ASN A 38 -5.19 14.59 44.27
CA ASN A 38 -6.50 14.97 44.79
C ASN A 38 -7.68 14.52 43.93
N LEU A 39 -7.44 14.09 42.68
CA LEU A 39 -8.46 13.51 41.83
C LEU A 39 -8.62 11.99 42.05
N VAL A 40 -7.65 11.34 42.68
CA VAL A 40 -7.65 9.90 42.92
C VAL A 40 -8.51 9.59 44.14
N ARG A 41 -9.42 8.62 43.98
CA ARG A 41 -10.34 8.17 45.04
C ARG A 41 -9.99 6.77 45.47
N ALA A 42 -10.24 6.46 46.74
CA ALA A 42 -10.24 5.08 47.19
C ALA A 42 -11.32 4.28 46.45
N GLY A 43 -11.02 3.07 45.99
CA GLY A 43 -11.93 2.22 45.22
C GLY A 43 -12.00 2.62 43.75
N LYS A 44 -13.23 2.82 43.23
CA LYS A 44 -13.46 3.02 41.81
C LYS A 44 -13.04 4.40 41.29
N ASN A 45 -12.17 4.42 40.33
CA ASN A 45 -11.84 5.61 39.52
C ASN A 45 -12.30 5.40 38.06
N VAL A 46 -12.64 6.48 37.39
CA VAL A 46 -13.14 6.46 36.02
C VAL A 46 -12.23 7.27 35.12
N ILE A 47 -11.75 6.65 34.06
CA ILE A 47 -11.05 7.31 32.96
C ILE A 47 -12.05 7.45 31.82
N THR A 48 -12.16 8.66 31.29
CA THR A 48 -13.00 8.93 30.12
C THR A 48 -12.12 9.59 29.05
N VAL A 49 -12.09 8.99 27.87
CA VAL A 49 -11.37 9.52 26.72
C VAL A 49 -12.40 9.91 25.66
N LYS A 50 -12.51 11.20 25.38
CA LYS A 50 -13.29 11.70 24.25
C LYS A 50 -12.37 11.72 23.05
N VAL A 51 -12.65 10.89 22.08
CA VAL A 51 -11.90 10.80 20.83
C VAL A 51 -12.66 11.53 19.73
N SER A 52 -12.00 12.38 18.97
CA SER A 52 -12.52 12.94 17.73
C SER A 52 -11.74 12.32 16.56
N ASP A 53 -12.43 11.46 15.83
CA ASP A 53 -11.94 10.80 14.64
C ASP A 53 -12.61 11.42 13.42
N TYR A 54 -11.83 11.86 12.46
CA TYR A 54 -12.29 12.53 11.23
C TYR A 54 -12.21 11.64 10.00
N GLY A 55 -11.82 10.37 10.16
CA GLY A 55 -11.77 9.36 9.10
C GLY A 55 -10.56 8.44 9.19
N GLY A 56 -10.69 7.26 8.64
CA GLY A 56 -9.70 6.19 8.72
C GLY A 56 -9.99 5.22 9.87
N ASP A 57 -8.94 4.65 10.45
CA ASP A 57 -9.04 3.75 11.61
C ASP A 57 -8.92 4.58 12.89
N GLY A 58 -10.04 4.82 13.56
CA GLY A 58 -10.06 5.59 14.82
C GLY A 58 -9.79 4.77 16.07
N GLY A 59 -9.64 5.45 17.21
CA GLY A 59 -9.56 4.83 18.54
C GLY A 59 -8.23 5.00 19.25
N ILE A 60 -7.99 4.16 20.26
CA ILE A 60 -6.74 4.12 21.02
C ILE A 60 -5.87 2.98 20.46
N GLY A 61 -4.79 3.34 19.80
CA GLY A 61 -3.83 2.43 19.18
C GLY A 61 -2.71 1.98 20.14
N GLY A 62 -1.63 1.43 19.55
CA GLY A 62 -0.49 0.91 20.29
C GLY A 62 -0.66 -0.52 20.79
N LYS A 63 0.28 -0.96 21.60
CA LYS A 63 0.25 -2.30 22.20
C LYS A 63 -0.54 -2.28 23.51
N PRO A 64 -1.08 -3.42 23.98
CA PRO A 64 -1.78 -3.49 25.26
C PRO A 64 -1.00 -2.92 26.44
N GLU A 65 0.31 -3.12 26.48
CA GLU A 65 1.21 -2.63 27.53
C GLU A 65 1.42 -1.11 27.52
N ASP A 66 1.16 -0.44 26.39
CA ASP A 66 1.24 1.02 26.28
C ASP A 66 0.10 1.71 27.03
N ASN A 67 -0.98 0.98 27.30
CA ASN A 67 -2.15 1.47 28.01
C ASN A 67 -2.08 1.08 29.50
N CYS A 68 -1.64 1.99 30.35
CA CYS A 68 -1.43 1.69 31.76
C CYS A 68 -1.51 2.94 32.64
N VAL A 69 -1.68 2.70 33.94
CA VAL A 69 -1.55 3.72 35.00
C VAL A 69 -0.32 3.40 35.81
N VAL A 70 0.52 4.39 36.08
CA VAL A 70 1.69 4.27 36.96
C VAL A 70 1.44 5.02 38.24
N VAL A 71 1.49 4.30 39.37
CA VAL A 71 1.29 4.87 40.73
C VAL A 71 2.46 4.45 41.61
N ALA A 72 3.18 5.41 42.16
CA ALA A 72 4.32 5.17 43.03
C ALA A 72 5.32 4.14 42.47
N GLY A 73 5.61 4.22 41.15
CA GLY A 73 6.54 3.32 40.46
C GLY A 73 5.94 1.94 40.11
N ARG A 74 4.69 1.67 40.41
CA ARG A 74 4.00 0.43 40.02
C ARG A 74 3.11 0.66 38.82
N THR A 75 3.15 -0.23 37.86
CA THR A 75 2.35 -0.18 36.64
C THR A 75 1.12 -1.06 36.75
N TYR A 76 -0.05 -0.51 36.40
CA TYR A 76 -1.34 -1.19 36.37
C TYR A 76 -1.88 -1.14 34.94
N PRO A 77 -2.10 -2.29 34.29
CA PRO A 77 -2.59 -2.32 32.92
C PRO A 77 -4.03 -1.80 32.81
N LEU A 78 -4.33 -1.10 31.73
CA LEU A 78 -5.66 -0.66 31.34
C LEU A 78 -6.20 -1.43 30.15
N ALA A 79 -5.43 -2.34 29.60
CA ALA A 79 -5.86 -3.23 28.52
C ALA A 79 -7.03 -4.12 29.02
N GLY A 80 -8.07 -4.25 28.19
CA GLY A 80 -9.28 -5.01 28.53
C GLY A 80 -10.53 -4.40 27.89
N GLU A 81 -11.68 -4.63 28.50
CA GLU A 81 -12.96 -4.13 28.00
C GLU A 81 -13.14 -2.64 28.33
N TRP A 82 -13.35 -1.84 27.30
CA TRP A 82 -13.77 -0.45 27.41
C TRP A 82 -15.21 -0.30 26.95
N LYS A 83 -15.96 0.56 27.63
CA LYS A 83 -17.29 0.96 27.17
C LYS A 83 -17.18 2.21 26.32
N PHE A 84 -17.87 2.26 25.19
CA PHE A 84 -17.90 3.44 24.35
C PHE A 84 -19.33 3.87 24.01
N SER A 85 -19.49 5.13 23.66
CA SER A 85 -20.72 5.66 23.07
C SER A 85 -20.36 6.69 22.02
N VAL A 86 -21.12 6.73 20.93
CA VAL A 86 -20.96 7.74 19.88
C VAL A 86 -21.69 9.01 20.33
N LEU A 87 -20.93 10.08 20.55
CA LEU A 87 -21.46 11.39 20.92
C LEU A 87 -21.96 12.16 19.69
N LYS A 88 -21.23 12.05 18.57
CA LYS A 88 -21.54 12.73 17.31
C LYS A 88 -21.10 11.86 16.15
N ASP A 89 -21.99 11.59 15.23
CA ASP A 89 -21.71 10.83 14.02
C ASP A 89 -21.40 11.82 12.88
N PHE A 90 -20.12 11.94 12.55
CA PHE A 90 -19.64 12.82 11.49
C PHE A 90 -20.01 12.33 10.08
N SER A 91 -20.28 11.03 9.91
CA SER A 91 -20.70 10.48 8.61
C SER A 91 -22.05 11.06 8.12
N LYS A 92 -22.86 11.56 9.06
CA LYS A 92 -24.16 12.20 8.77
C LYS A 92 -24.09 13.71 8.60
N MET A 93 -22.90 14.30 8.69
CA MET A 93 -22.72 15.74 8.51
C MET A 93 -22.33 16.04 7.07
N PRO A 94 -22.61 17.28 6.59
CA PRO A 94 -21.98 17.74 5.35
C PRO A 94 -20.46 17.58 5.43
N PRO A 95 -19.81 17.18 4.33
CA PRO A 95 -18.36 17.05 4.34
C PRO A 95 -17.74 18.39 4.79
N ARG A 96 -16.71 18.29 5.62
CA ARG A 96 -15.96 19.48 6.07
C ARG A 96 -15.47 20.21 4.82
N PRO A 97 -15.66 21.55 4.72
CA PRO A 97 -15.08 22.29 3.61
C PRO A 97 -13.57 22.02 3.57
N ALA A 98 -13.09 21.60 2.40
CA ALA A 98 -11.67 21.35 2.22
C ALA A 98 -10.90 22.65 2.52
N SER A 99 -9.81 22.55 3.29
CA SER A 99 -8.94 23.68 3.52
C SER A 99 -8.25 24.09 2.22
N ILE A 100 -8.14 25.38 1.95
CA ILE A 100 -7.39 25.88 0.79
C ILE A 100 -5.90 25.51 0.83
N TYR A 101 -5.41 25.06 1.99
CA TYR A 101 -4.02 24.63 2.21
C TYR A 101 -3.86 23.10 2.16
N GLU A 102 -4.93 22.35 1.91
CA GLU A 102 -4.83 20.91 1.82
C GLU A 102 -4.16 20.45 0.51
N SER A 103 -3.24 19.51 0.63
CA SER A 103 -2.51 18.94 -0.51
C SER A 103 -3.42 18.21 -1.50
N SER A 104 -4.65 17.89 -1.11
CA SER A 104 -5.66 17.24 -1.96
C SER A 104 -6.36 18.20 -2.94
N PHE A 105 -6.18 19.51 -2.81
CA PHE A 105 -6.70 20.44 -3.81
C PHE A 105 -6.03 20.27 -5.17
N PRO A 106 -6.80 20.37 -6.26
CA PRO A 106 -6.25 20.28 -7.60
C PRO A 106 -5.09 21.26 -7.80
N SER A 107 -4.00 20.78 -8.39
CA SER A 107 -2.81 21.55 -8.76
C SER A 107 -1.96 22.11 -7.60
N VAL A 108 -2.36 22.01 -6.34
CA VAL A 108 -1.60 22.58 -5.20
C VAL A 108 -0.21 21.96 -5.11
N LEU A 109 -0.12 20.63 -5.10
CA LEU A 109 1.19 19.94 -5.06
C LEU A 109 2.02 20.24 -6.30
N PHE A 110 1.41 20.28 -7.48
CA PHE A 110 2.11 20.64 -8.70
C PHE A 110 2.68 22.06 -8.62
N ASN A 111 1.86 23.04 -8.23
CA ASN A 111 2.25 24.45 -8.19
C ASN A 111 3.34 24.71 -7.12
N ALA A 112 3.22 24.05 -5.96
CA ALA A 112 4.14 24.28 -4.84
C ALA A 112 5.44 23.47 -4.95
N MET A 113 5.40 22.24 -5.48
CA MET A 113 6.52 21.30 -5.40
C MET A 113 7.15 20.98 -6.77
N ILE A 114 6.37 20.94 -7.84
CA ILE A 114 6.88 20.54 -9.17
C ILE A 114 7.20 21.76 -10.03
N SER A 115 6.28 22.73 -10.11
CA SER A 115 6.45 23.91 -10.93
C SER A 115 7.73 24.74 -10.61
N PRO A 116 8.15 24.90 -9.35
CA PRO A 116 9.41 25.58 -9.03
C PRO A 116 10.65 24.86 -9.58
N LEU A 117 10.58 23.53 -9.79
CA LEU A 117 11.69 22.72 -10.30
C LEU A 117 11.83 22.75 -11.83
N ARG A 118 10.92 23.39 -12.55
CA ARG A 118 10.87 23.38 -14.03
C ARG A 118 12.16 23.88 -14.71
N LEU A 119 12.91 24.74 -14.04
CA LEU A 119 14.19 25.28 -14.55
C LEU A 119 15.37 24.39 -14.21
N MET A 120 15.19 23.37 -13.36
CA MET A 120 16.25 22.42 -13.02
C MET A 120 16.33 21.34 -14.09
N PRO A 121 17.49 21.11 -14.71
CA PRO A 121 17.66 20.02 -15.64
C PRO A 121 17.56 18.69 -14.91
N VAL A 122 16.69 17.80 -15.39
CA VAL A 122 16.53 16.44 -14.86
C VAL A 122 16.83 15.41 -15.96
N ARG A 123 17.41 14.28 -15.59
CA ARG A 123 17.74 13.21 -16.55
C ARG A 123 16.63 12.17 -16.70
N GLY A 124 15.70 12.14 -15.78
CA GLY A 124 14.55 11.24 -15.73
C GLY A 124 13.83 11.32 -14.40
N VAL A 125 12.79 10.55 -14.27
CA VAL A 125 11.95 10.45 -13.07
C VAL A 125 11.96 9.03 -12.54
N LEU A 126 12.12 8.88 -11.23
CA LEU A 126 11.88 7.65 -10.49
C LEU A 126 10.63 7.84 -9.63
N TRP A 127 9.59 7.03 -9.89
CA TRP A 127 8.28 7.19 -9.27
C TRP A 127 7.86 5.98 -8.45
N TYR A 128 7.53 6.19 -7.17
CA TYR A 128 7.01 5.16 -6.28
C TYR A 128 5.77 5.65 -5.56
N GLN A 129 4.61 5.34 -6.08
CA GLN A 129 3.30 5.75 -5.53
C GLN A 129 2.22 4.81 -6.05
N GLY A 130 1.10 4.70 -5.35
CA GLY A 130 -0.09 3.98 -5.83
C GLY A 130 -0.98 3.43 -4.72
N CYS A 131 -0.47 3.16 -3.52
CA CYS A 131 -1.24 2.51 -2.45
C CYS A 131 -2.56 3.21 -2.13
N ALA A 132 -2.57 4.55 -2.04
CA ALA A 132 -3.76 5.34 -1.79
C ALA A 132 -4.79 5.32 -2.95
N ASN A 133 -4.46 4.71 -4.07
CA ASN A 133 -5.35 4.58 -5.24
C ASN A 133 -5.93 3.16 -5.39
N VAL A 134 -5.61 2.25 -4.48
CA VAL A 134 -6.24 0.92 -4.43
C VAL A 134 -7.77 1.08 -4.30
N GLY A 135 -8.54 0.26 -5.01
CA GLY A 135 -9.98 0.44 -5.17
C GLY A 135 -10.40 1.40 -6.30
N ARG A 136 -9.45 2.11 -6.92
CA ARG A 136 -9.71 3.08 -8.01
C ARG A 136 -8.80 2.85 -9.23
N ALA A 137 -8.53 1.59 -9.56
CA ALA A 137 -7.59 1.21 -10.62
C ALA A 137 -7.98 1.76 -12.01
N GLU A 138 -9.27 1.74 -12.35
CA GLU A 138 -9.78 2.27 -13.62
C GLU A 138 -9.54 3.79 -13.77
N GLN A 139 -9.66 4.53 -12.67
CA GLN A 139 -9.34 5.95 -12.64
C GLN A 139 -7.82 6.19 -12.69
N TYR A 140 -7.07 5.36 -11.99
CA TYR A 140 -5.61 5.50 -11.88
C TYR A 140 -4.90 5.34 -13.23
N GLU A 141 -5.33 4.39 -14.06
CA GLU A 141 -4.71 4.11 -15.36
C GLU A 141 -4.54 5.38 -16.23
N PRO A 142 -5.61 6.10 -16.61
CA PRO A 142 -5.47 7.32 -17.40
C PRO A 142 -4.79 8.46 -16.61
N MET A 143 -5.01 8.56 -15.31
CA MET A 143 -4.41 9.62 -14.49
C MET A 143 -2.89 9.47 -14.41
N PHE A 144 -2.38 8.26 -14.23
CA PHE A 144 -0.93 8.02 -14.18
C PHE A 144 -0.26 8.29 -15.53
N GLN A 145 -0.87 7.86 -16.62
CA GLN A 145 -0.37 8.20 -17.94
C GLN A 145 -0.40 9.72 -18.20
N ASN A 146 -1.43 10.41 -17.75
CA ASN A 146 -1.53 11.88 -17.88
C ASN A 146 -0.50 12.60 -16.99
N LEU A 147 -0.20 12.08 -15.80
CA LEU A 147 0.89 12.61 -14.97
C LEU A 147 2.23 12.54 -15.71
N ILE A 148 2.55 11.40 -16.34
CA ILE A 148 3.77 11.23 -17.12
C ILE A 148 3.82 12.23 -18.28
N ARG A 149 2.73 12.39 -19.03
CA ARG A 149 2.64 13.37 -20.14
C ARG A 149 2.77 14.80 -19.63
N SER A 150 2.12 15.13 -18.51
CA SER A 150 2.21 16.46 -17.89
C SER A 150 3.65 16.81 -17.50
N TRP A 151 4.38 15.89 -16.90
CA TRP A 151 5.77 16.15 -16.55
C TRP A 151 6.67 16.26 -17.78
N ARG A 152 6.40 15.48 -18.81
CA ARG A 152 7.09 15.56 -20.12
C ARG A 152 6.85 16.90 -20.83
N SER A 153 5.69 17.51 -20.68
CA SER A 153 5.44 18.85 -21.21
C SER A 153 6.33 19.94 -20.58
N ILE A 154 6.93 19.66 -19.40
CA ILE A 154 7.83 20.58 -18.72
C ILE A 154 9.29 20.33 -19.10
N TRP A 155 9.73 19.07 -19.10
CA TRP A 155 11.14 18.69 -19.25
C TRP A 155 11.48 18.03 -20.60
N GLY A 156 10.50 17.89 -21.48
CA GLY A 156 10.64 17.33 -22.83
C GLY A 156 9.99 15.96 -23.00
N GLU A 157 9.43 15.73 -24.17
CA GLU A 157 8.63 14.53 -24.53
C GLU A 157 9.40 13.20 -24.35
N SER A 158 10.73 13.23 -24.45
CA SER A 158 11.59 12.06 -24.33
C SER A 158 12.01 11.76 -22.89
N LEU A 159 11.56 12.55 -21.88
CA LEU A 159 11.95 12.35 -20.48
C LEU A 159 11.70 10.91 -20.04
N PRO A 160 12.72 10.15 -19.64
CA PRO A 160 12.55 8.82 -19.06
C PRO A 160 11.72 8.86 -17.78
N PHE A 161 10.76 7.92 -17.67
CA PHE A 161 9.92 7.83 -16.49
C PHE A 161 9.86 6.36 -16.00
N TYR A 162 10.57 6.05 -14.93
CA TYR A 162 10.67 4.71 -14.37
C TYR A 162 9.91 4.65 -13.07
N PHE A 163 9.10 3.60 -12.89
CA PHE A 163 8.19 3.51 -11.76
C PHE A 163 8.20 2.13 -11.13
N VAL A 164 7.75 2.08 -9.87
CA VAL A 164 7.62 0.85 -9.09
C VAL A 164 6.18 0.34 -9.22
N GLN A 165 6.03 -0.93 -9.57
CA GLN A 165 4.78 -1.64 -9.39
C GLN A 165 4.63 -1.99 -7.91
N LEU A 166 3.44 -1.79 -7.34
CA LEU A 166 3.19 -1.98 -5.91
C LEU A 166 3.67 -3.34 -5.40
N ALA A 167 4.33 -3.31 -4.28
CA ALA A 167 4.73 -4.49 -3.51
C ALA A 167 3.50 -5.27 -3.01
N GLY A 168 3.70 -6.52 -2.62
CA GLY A 168 2.66 -7.32 -1.98
C GLY A 168 2.28 -6.76 -0.61
N TRP A 169 1.01 -6.82 -0.27
CA TRP A 169 0.47 -6.42 1.04
C TRP A 169 -0.73 -7.28 1.42
N LEU A 170 -1.01 -7.42 2.71
CA LEU A 170 -1.97 -8.32 3.34
C LEU A 170 -1.55 -9.80 3.25
N GLN A 171 -2.22 -10.61 4.06
CA GLN A 171 -1.94 -12.04 4.10
C GLN A 171 -2.33 -12.74 2.79
N PRO A 172 -1.50 -13.66 2.28
CA PRO A 172 -1.82 -14.45 1.12
C PRO A 172 -3.13 -15.22 1.32
N ARG A 173 -3.97 -15.24 0.30
CA ARG A 173 -5.20 -16.05 0.28
C ARG A 173 -4.99 -17.28 -0.58
N ASN A 174 -5.65 -18.38 -0.24
CA ASN A 174 -5.54 -19.62 -0.98
C ASN A 174 -5.92 -19.50 -2.46
N VAL A 175 -7.02 -18.83 -2.75
CA VAL A 175 -7.41 -18.46 -4.12
C VAL A 175 -8.03 -17.07 -4.04
N GLN A 176 -7.50 -16.14 -4.81
CA GLN A 176 -8.00 -14.78 -4.85
C GLN A 176 -8.30 -14.37 -6.30
N PRO A 177 -9.53 -14.61 -6.79
CA PRO A 177 -9.89 -14.26 -8.15
C PRO A 177 -9.95 -12.75 -8.38
N ASP A 178 -10.38 -11.99 -7.37
CA ASP A 178 -10.51 -10.54 -7.44
C ASP A 178 -9.68 -9.87 -6.34
N SER A 179 -8.83 -8.94 -6.75
CA SER A 179 -7.95 -8.16 -5.87
C SER A 179 -7.81 -6.74 -6.41
N GLU A 180 -8.25 -5.78 -5.63
CA GLU A 180 -8.07 -4.35 -5.96
C GLU A 180 -6.58 -3.99 -6.05
N TRP A 181 -5.75 -4.67 -5.25
CA TRP A 181 -4.29 -4.51 -5.27
C TRP A 181 -3.70 -4.98 -6.60
N ALA A 182 -4.11 -6.15 -7.08
CA ALA A 182 -3.70 -6.67 -8.39
C ALA A 182 -4.25 -5.81 -9.54
N ALA A 183 -5.49 -5.32 -9.42
CA ALA A 183 -6.08 -4.40 -10.40
C ALA A 183 -5.25 -3.12 -10.53
N LEU A 184 -4.80 -2.53 -9.41
CA LEU A 184 -3.95 -1.36 -9.44
C LEU A 184 -2.56 -1.66 -10.03
N ARG A 185 -1.95 -2.80 -9.70
CA ARG A 185 -0.69 -3.22 -10.34
C ARG A 185 -0.83 -3.33 -11.86
N ASN A 186 -1.95 -3.86 -12.35
CA ASN A 186 -2.25 -3.91 -13.78
C ASN A 186 -2.41 -2.49 -14.37
N ALA A 187 -3.10 -1.59 -13.69
CA ALA A 187 -3.24 -0.20 -14.11
C ALA A 187 -1.88 0.52 -14.20
N GLN A 188 -0.99 0.27 -13.24
CA GLN A 188 0.39 0.76 -13.31
C GLN A 188 1.13 0.24 -14.54
N ALA A 189 1.05 -1.07 -14.81
CA ALA A 189 1.70 -1.70 -15.96
C ALA A 189 1.25 -1.15 -17.31
N LYS A 190 0.01 -0.63 -17.42
CA LYS A 190 -0.50 0.02 -18.64
C LYS A 190 0.30 1.27 -19.05
N ALA A 191 0.99 1.91 -18.11
CA ALA A 191 1.87 3.03 -18.42
C ALA A 191 3.10 2.63 -19.26
N LEU A 192 3.44 1.33 -19.34
CA LEU A 192 4.48 0.82 -20.22
C LEU A 192 4.16 0.99 -21.73
N SER A 193 2.91 1.29 -22.07
CA SER A 193 2.53 1.66 -23.45
C SER A 193 3.12 3.02 -23.89
N LEU A 194 3.54 3.86 -22.95
CA LEU A 194 4.20 5.12 -23.26
C LEU A 194 5.70 4.86 -23.55
N PRO A 195 6.28 5.54 -24.54
CA PRO A 195 7.71 5.40 -24.82
C PRO A 195 8.55 5.87 -23.63
N ASN A 196 9.80 5.40 -23.52
CA ASN A 196 10.76 5.78 -22.49
C ASN A 196 10.22 5.59 -21.04
N THR A 197 9.42 4.56 -20.84
CA THR A 197 8.98 4.12 -19.50
C THR A 197 9.64 2.79 -19.14
N GLY A 198 9.68 2.49 -17.85
CA GLY A 198 10.16 1.22 -17.33
C GLY A 198 9.54 0.97 -15.94
N MET A 199 9.34 -0.31 -15.61
CA MET A 199 8.67 -0.71 -14.38
C MET A 199 9.55 -1.67 -13.58
N ALA A 200 9.85 -1.30 -12.34
CA ALA A 200 10.44 -2.18 -11.36
C ALA A 200 9.33 -2.96 -10.65
N VAL A 201 9.28 -4.25 -10.84
CA VAL A 201 8.35 -5.13 -10.12
C VAL A 201 8.82 -5.29 -8.69
N ALA A 202 7.94 -5.12 -7.71
CA ALA A 202 8.26 -5.21 -6.28
C ALA A 202 7.33 -6.16 -5.51
N ILE A 203 6.59 -7.01 -6.20
CA ILE A 203 5.58 -7.90 -5.60
C ILE A 203 6.17 -8.82 -4.52
N ASP A 204 7.41 -9.24 -4.68
CA ASP A 204 8.18 -10.11 -3.79
C ASP A 204 8.82 -9.37 -2.60
N LEU A 205 8.79 -8.04 -2.60
CA LEU A 205 9.41 -7.19 -1.57
C LEU A 205 8.41 -6.69 -0.52
N GLY A 206 7.16 -7.16 -0.60
CA GLY A 206 6.09 -6.75 0.30
C GLY A 206 6.19 -7.31 1.71
N ASN A 207 5.41 -6.71 2.60
CA ASN A 207 5.22 -7.20 3.96
C ASN A 207 3.71 -7.41 4.20
N PRO A 208 3.26 -8.64 4.52
CA PRO A 208 1.85 -8.90 4.78
C PRO A 208 1.25 -8.10 5.94
N ALA A 209 2.07 -7.68 6.89
CA ALA A 209 1.65 -6.97 8.09
C ALA A 209 1.80 -5.44 7.99
N ASP A 210 2.55 -4.94 7.01
CA ASP A 210 2.82 -3.51 6.85
C ASP A 210 2.80 -3.13 5.37
N ILE A 211 2.01 -2.10 5.04
CA ILE A 211 1.93 -1.54 3.69
C ILE A 211 3.26 -0.91 3.21
N HIS A 212 4.18 -0.64 4.14
CA HIS A 212 5.48 -0.02 3.87
C HIS A 212 6.60 -1.07 3.81
N PRO A 213 6.96 -1.62 2.64
CA PRO A 213 8.04 -2.57 2.52
C PRO A 213 9.36 -1.99 3.04
N ILE A 214 10.09 -2.76 3.85
CA ILE A 214 11.34 -2.30 4.47
C ILE A 214 12.50 -2.30 3.46
N ASP A 215 12.51 -3.24 2.51
CA ASP A 215 13.60 -3.40 1.54
C ASP A 215 13.53 -2.34 0.42
N LYS A 216 13.82 -1.09 0.80
CA LYS A 216 13.93 0.01 -0.17
C LYS A 216 15.19 -0.06 -1.02
N GLN A 217 16.23 -0.76 -0.56
CA GLN A 217 17.47 -0.91 -1.30
C GLN A 217 17.26 -1.76 -2.56
N GLU A 218 16.54 -2.88 -2.45
CA GLU A 218 16.25 -3.72 -3.61
C GLU A 218 15.30 -3.03 -4.60
N VAL A 219 14.28 -2.30 -4.12
CA VAL A 219 13.45 -1.45 -4.97
C VAL A 219 14.29 -0.44 -5.75
N ALA A 220 15.19 0.27 -5.05
CA ALA A 220 16.07 1.26 -5.67
C ALA A 220 17.06 0.61 -6.65
N ARG A 221 17.58 -0.57 -6.34
CA ARG A 221 18.47 -1.34 -7.22
C ARG A 221 17.75 -1.69 -8.53
N ARG A 222 16.51 -2.19 -8.48
CA ARG A 222 15.70 -2.52 -9.67
C ARG A 222 15.44 -1.28 -10.53
N LEU A 223 15.05 -0.16 -9.95
CA LEU A 223 14.92 1.12 -10.67
C LEU A 223 16.26 1.58 -11.26
N GLY A 224 17.34 1.45 -10.50
CA GLY A 224 18.70 1.79 -10.94
C GLY A 224 19.16 0.97 -12.14
N LEU A 225 18.86 -0.34 -12.18
CA LEU A 225 19.17 -1.19 -13.34
C LEU A 225 18.46 -0.71 -14.60
N ILE A 226 17.17 -0.34 -14.48
CA ILE A 226 16.42 0.22 -15.61
C ILE A 226 17.07 1.52 -16.10
N ALA A 227 17.39 2.43 -15.17
CA ALA A 227 18.02 3.71 -15.51
C ALA A 227 19.40 3.51 -16.15
N LEU A 228 20.26 2.67 -15.57
CA LEU A 228 21.57 2.36 -16.10
C LEU A 228 21.50 1.81 -17.52
N ASN A 229 20.59 0.86 -17.77
CA ASN A 229 20.47 0.29 -19.12
C ASN A 229 19.84 1.29 -20.10
N ARG A 230 18.66 1.84 -19.81
CA ARG A 230 17.85 2.58 -20.77
C ARG A 230 18.22 4.06 -20.90
N THR A 231 18.74 4.68 -19.84
CA THR A 231 19.14 6.10 -19.85
C THR A 231 20.65 6.28 -20.06
N TYR A 232 21.47 5.41 -19.46
CA TYR A 232 22.92 5.55 -19.45
C TYR A 232 23.64 4.56 -20.38
N GLY A 233 22.91 3.62 -21.03
CA GLY A 233 23.44 2.73 -22.04
C GLY A 233 24.29 1.56 -21.52
N HIS A 234 24.23 1.25 -20.23
CA HIS A 234 24.89 0.08 -19.67
C HIS A 234 24.12 -1.19 -20.03
N LYS A 235 24.77 -2.08 -20.81
CA LYS A 235 24.14 -3.34 -21.24
C LYS A 235 23.99 -4.31 -20.08
N GLN A 236 22.79 -4.41 -19.54
CA GLN A 236 22.44 -5.35 -18.45
C GLN A 236 20.94 -5.66 -18.48
N THR A 237 20.55 -6.77 -17.85
CA THR A 237 19.13 -7.11 -17.65
C THR A 237 18.50 -6.11 -16.70
N ASP A 238 17.43 -5.47 -17.12
CA ASP A 238 16.77 -4.37 -16.39
C ASP A 238 15.29 -4.62 -16.07
N ALA A 239 14.73 -5.72 -16.56
CA ALA A 239 13.34 -6.09 -16.33
C ALA A 239 13.18 -7.61 -16.25
N ALA A 240 12.15 -8.04 -15.54
CA ALA A 240 11.68 -9.41 -15.61
C ALA A 240 11.06 -9.68 -16.99
N PRO A 241 11.12 -10.94 -17.50
CA PRO A 241 10.47 -11.29 -18.75
C PRO A 241 8.97 -11.01 -18.73
N ALA A 242 8.48 -10.38 -19.80
CA ALA A 242 7.07 -10.04 -19.94
C ALA A 242 6.28 -11.18 -20.57
N TYR A 243 5.02 -11.31 -20.13
CA TYR A 243 4.07 -12.25 -20.75
C TYR A 243 3.74 -11.81 -22.18
N ILE A 244 3.82 -12.75 -23.13
CA ILE A 244 3.50 -12.51 -24.54
C ILE A 244 2.13 -13.10 -24.90
N SER A 245 1.91 -14.39 -24.63
CA SER A 245 0.74 -15.10 -25.09
C SER A 245 0.41 -16.33 -24.25
N SER A 246 -0.83 -16.83 -24.38
CA SER A 246 -1.24 -18.10 -23.80
C SER A 246 -1.96 -18.98 -24.80
N LYS A 247 -1.86 -20.30 -24.61
CA LYS A 247 -2.56 -21.29 -25.40
C LYS A 247 -3.08 -22.40 -24.50
N THR A 248 -4.39 -22.65 -24.55
CA THR A 248 -4.99 -23.79 -23.86
C THR A 248 -4.82 -25.07 -24.70
N LYS A 249 -4.35 -26.14 -24.06
CA LYS A 249 -4.24 -27.51 -24.65
C LYS A 249 -4.89 -28.50 -23.68
N GLY A 250 -6.14 -28.89 -23.95
CA GLY A 250 -6.89 -29.79 -23.07
C GLY A 250 -7.06 -29.20 -21.68
N ASN A 251 -6.49 -29.87 -20.66
CA ASN A 251 -6.55 -29.46 -19.26
C ASN A 251 -5.37 -28.59 -18.80
N THR A 252 -4.53 -28.13 -19.74
CA THR A 252 -3.39 -27.30 -19.44
C THR A 252 -3.47 -25.93 -20.17
N MET A 253 -2.77 -24.91 -19.63
CA MET A 253 -2.55 -23.63 -20.28
C MET A 253 -1.05 -23.36 -20.34
N GLU A 254 -0.55 -23.17 -21.55
CA GLU A 254 0.82 -22.78 -21.82
C GLU A 254 0.92 -21.25 -21.88
N LEU A 255 1.86 -20.69 -21.12
CA LEU A 255 2.17 -19.26 -21.10
C LEU A 255 3.55 -19.05 -21.72
N LYS A 256 3.68 -18.08 -22.63
CA LYS A 256 4.92 -17.68 -23.29
C LYS A 256 5.38 -16.32 -22.80
N PHE A 257 6.68 -16.19 -22.58
CA PHE A 257 7.34 -14.97 -22.14
C PHE A 257 8.39 -14.51 -23.16
N ASP A 258 8.80 -13.24 -23.13
CA ASP A 258 9.76 -12.64 -24.05
C ASP A 258 11.24 -12.90 -23.68
N GLY A 259 11.49 -13.60 -22.59
CA GLY A 259 12.84 -13.93 -22.12
C GLY A 259 12.86 -15.11 -21.15
N PRO A 260 14.05 -15.54 -20.76
CA PRO A 260 14.22 -16.69 -19.91
C PRO A 260 13.75 -16.42 -18.47
N LEU A 261 12.99 -17.38 -17.94
CA LEU A 261 12.58 -17.44 -16.55
C LEU A 261 13.55 -18.34 -15.78
N ILE A 262 13.82 -17.97 -14.55
CA ILE A 262 14.64 -18.74 -13.62
C ILE A 262 13.74 -19.23 -12.50
N SER A 263 13.78 -20.52 -12.21
CA SER A 263 13.07 -21.12 -11.09
C SER A 263 13.95 -22.18 -10.46
N GLU A 264 14.06 -22.15 -9.14
CA GLU A 264 14.65 -23.24 -8.39
C GLU A 264 13.78 -24.49 -8.55
N ALA A 265 14.38 -25.62 -8.90
CA ALA A 265 13.71 -26.90 -9.14
C ALA A 265 12.60 -26.89 -10.24
N GLY A 266 12.51 -25.87 -11.09
CA GLY A 266 11.54 -25.79 -12.20
C GLY A 266 10.08 -25.59 -11.77
N VAL A 267 9.80 -25.36 -10.50
CA VAL A 267 8.47 -25.11 -9.96
C VAL A 267 8.26 -23.60 -9.76
N ILE A 268 7.12 -23.11 -10.20
CA ILE A 268 6.71 -21.71 -10.02
C ILE A 268 5.42 -21.70 -9.20
N THR A 269 5.38 -20.86 -8.17
CA THR A 269 4.19 -20.68 -7.31
C THR A 269 3.47 -19.38 -7.67
N GLY A 270 2.27 -19.15 -7.13
CA GLY A 270 1.51 -17.90 -7.27
C GLY A 270 0.55 -17.87 -8.47
N PHE A 271 0.44 -18.92 -9.26
CA PHE A 271 -0.55 -18.99 -10.33
C PHE A 271 -1.89 -19.56 -9.87
N ILE A 272 -2.97 -18.95 -10.35
CA ILE A 272 -4.32 -19.54 -10.37
C ILE A 272 -4.82 -19.61 -11.80
N VAL A 273 -5.66 -20.62 -12.08
CA VAL A 273 -6.36 -20.77 -13.36
C VAL A 273 -7.86 -20.73 -13.16
N GLY A 274 -8.56 -20.20 -14.14
CA GLY A 274 -10.02 -20.09 -14.13
C GLY A 274 -10.68 -20.74 -15.35
N ASP A 275 -11.94 -21.16 -15.19
CA ASP A 275 -12.76 -21.82 -16.24
C ASP A 275 -13.45 -20.80 -17.19
N GLY A 276 -13.29 -19.51 -16.93
CA GLY A 276 -13.97 -18.41 -17.65
C GLY A 276 -15.42 -18.19 -17.21
N LYS A 277 -15.91 -18.91 -16.18
CA LYS A 277 -17.27 -18.79 -15.62
C LYS A 277 -17.28 -18.36 -14.15
N GLY A 278 -16.12 -17.89 -13.65
CA GLY A 278 -15.99 -17.41 -12.28
C GLY A 278 -15.37 -18.43 -11.30
N LYS A 279 -15.15 -19.67 -11.69
CA LYS A 279 -14.46 -20.65 -10.85
C LYS A 279 -12.96 -20.53 -11.06
N PHE A 280 -12.20 -20.37 -9.96
CA PHE A 280 -10.75 -20.32 -9.95
C PHE A 280 -10.17 -21.37 -9.01
N ALA A 281 -8.97 -21.84 -9.32
CA ALA A 281 -8.22 -22.75 -8.47
C ALA A 281 -6.71 -22.54 -8.64
N TYR A 282 -5.93 -22.94 -7.64
CA TYR A 282 -4.48 -23.00 -7.73
C TYR A 282 -4.05 -23.84 -8.93
N ALA A 283 -3.01 -23.35 -9.59
CA ALA A 283 -2.37 -24.05 -10.68
C ALA A 283 -1.02 -24.64 -10.24
N ASN A 284 -0.79 -25.88 -10.61
CA ASN A 284 0.55 -26.41 -10.70
C ASN A 284 1.23 -25.74 -11.91
N ALA A 285 2.27 -24.97 -11.67
CA ALA A 285 3.02 -24.27 -12.70
C ALA A 285 4.41 -24.88 -12.83
N ARG A 286 4.80 -25.21 -14.06
CA ARG A 286 6.12 -25.78 -14.36
C ARG A 286 6.78 -25.05 -15.51
N LEU A 287 8.06 -24.77 -15.37
CA LEU A 287 8.90 -24.31 -16.46
C LEU A 287 9.21 -25.49 -17.37
N THR A 288 8.74 -25.45 -18.61
CA THR A 288 8.92 -26.54 -19.61
C THR A 288 9.92 -26.18 -20.70
N ALA A 289 10.19 -24.90 -20.88
CA ALA A 289 11.26 -24.34 -21.68
C ALA A 289 11.73 -23.03 -21.03
N PRO A 290 12.88 -22.47 -21.38
CA PRO A 290 13.41 -21.26 -20.72
C PRO A 290 12.42 -20.09 -20.64
N ASP A 291 11.48 -19.99 -21.56
CA ASP A 291 10.51 -18.90 -21.71
C ASP A 291 9.05 -19.38 -21.66
N THR A 292 8.82 -20.61 -21.19
CA THR A 292 7.49 -21.24 -21.28
C THR A 292 7.07 -21.89 -19.96
N VAL A 293 5.94 -21.46 -19.42
CA VAL A 293 5.32 -22.02 -18.21
C VAL A 293 4.05 -22.77 -18.61
N VAL A 294 3.91 -23.98 -18.12
CA VAL A 294 2.68 -24.77 -18.28
C VAL A 294 1.93 -24.84 -16.96
N LEU A 295 0.68 -24.42 -17.00
CA LEU A 295 -0.25 -24.42 -15.87
C LEU A 295 -1.25 -25.57 -15.98
N SER A 296 -1.54 -26.22 -14.86
CA SER A 296 -2.62 -27.21 -14.75
C SER A 296 -3.26 -27.15 -13.36
N SER A 297 -4.53 -27.56 -13.28
CA SER A 297 -5.21 -27.73 -12.00
C SER A 297 -6.17 -28.91 -12.06
N PRO A 298 -6.18 -29.80 -11.06
CA PRO A 298 -7.15 -30.91 -11.03
C PRO A 298 -8.60 -30.43 -10.88
N LEU A 299 -8.80 -29.17 -10.44
CA LEU A 299 -10.11 -28.57 -10.20
C LEU A 299 -10.67 -27.81 -11.42
N ILE A 300 -9.84 -27.55 -12.45
CA ILE A 300 -10.18 -26.81 -13.68
C ILE A 300 -9.76 -27.64 -14.90
N GLY A 301 -10.69 -28.39 -15.47
CA GLY A 301 -10.41 -29.28 -16.58
C GLY A 301 -10.18 -28.62 -17.94
N ASN A 302 -10.56 -27.34 -18.09
CA ASN A 302 -10.36 -26.55 -19.32
C ASN A 302 -10.07 -25.09 -18.94
N PRO A 303 -8.82 -24.73 -18.61
CA PRO A 303 -8.47 -23.39 -18.19
C PRO A 303 -8.65 -22.39 -19.34
N LYS A 304 -9.32 -21.28 -19.06
CA LYS A 304 -9.58 -20.17 -19.99
C LYS A 304 -8.82 -18.90 -19.61
N THR A 305 -8.51 -18.76 -18.32
CA THR A 305 -7.79 -17.61 -17.77
C THR A 305 -6.70 -18.08 -16.83
N ALA A 306 -5.65 -17.29 -16.72
CA ALA A 306 -4.63 -17.44 -15.69
C ALA A 306 -4.38 -16.09 -15.02
N ARG A 307 -4.07 -16.11 -13.74
CA ARG A 307 -3.62 -14.94 -12.97
C ARG A 307 -2.38 -15.32 -12.19
N TYR A 308 -1.49 -14.36 -12.04
CA TYR A 308 -0.29 -14.45 -11.23
C TYR A 308 -0.34 -13.40 -10.13
N ASN A 309 -0.10 -13.83 -8.90
CA ASN A 309 -0.12 -12.95 -7.74
C ASN A 309 0.92 -13.36 -6.71
#